data_bfd2e9f3939a71036497452f0c64d6f2
#
_entry.id   bfd2e9f3939a71036497452f0c64d6f2
#
_cell.length_a   1.000
_cell.length_b   1.000
_cell.length_c   1.000
_cell.angle_alpha   90.00
_cell.angle_beta   90.00
_cell.angle_gamma   90.00
#
_symmetry.space_group_name_H-M   'P 1'
#
loop_
_entity.id
_entity.type
_entity.pdbx_description
1 polymer ?
#
loop_
_entity_poly.entity_id
_entity_poly.type
_entity_poly.pdbx_seq_one_letter_code
_entity_poly.pdbx_strand_id
1 'polypeptide(L)'
;MIDINISKVCKSFGFDLVLNNIDITIQKGEKVGLIGTNGSGKSTILKIIAGQESIDSGSLSIRNNISIGYLNQIPEEKDIIVKDYINSAFKEIIELKEKLERYEDKLLTEDYKVITKYMNLQEKFISLGGYEYETKIQKILPVFNITEEILNRNFNTLSGGEKTIISLIRLLLQEPDVLLLDEPTNHLDINKMIWLEKTLKNYKGTIILVSHDRYFMDNIINKVYLLTKREIEVYHGNYSYYIKESENRLLLELKNYKDQQKQITAMENSIKRLKEYGRLCGPSGGEIFFRRAASIEKRLEKLEKLDKPEDKKKLNITFDTASRSGKDVLTINNLNLSYGPKEIFNNLNLSIKYQDRLCLVGDNGVGKSTLIKEILKGNNSIKLGSNIKIGYIPQEIEFEDINLSVLEEARKYFIGPEQYLRSALFKYLFAGENIHKKIKYLSGGEKVRLKIFCLIQNSYNFLILDEPTNHIDIDTREMLEESLKEFTGTILFVSHDRYFINKIATSIIEIKNKNITKYIGNYDDYREKINKI
;
A
#
# COMPACT_ATOMS: atom_id res chain seq x y z
N MET A 1 21.73 -16.22 11.65
CA MET A 1 20.86 -17.21 12.30
C MET A 1 19.47 -17.08 11.68
N ILE A 2 18.86 -18.17 11.25
CA ILE A 2 17.55 -18.16 10.55
C ILE A 2 16.45 -18.15 11.62
N ASP A 3 15.53 -17.19 11.53
CA ASP A 3 14.34 -17.12 12.38
C ASP A 3 13.16 -17.88 11.74
N ILE A 4 12.98 -17.75 10.41
CA ILE A 4 11.87 -18.36 9.69
C ILE A 4 12.39 -18.94 8.37
N ASN A 5 12.01 -20.18 8.08
CA ASN A 5 12.28 -20.84 6.81
C ASN A 5 11.00 -21.51 6.29
N ILE A 6 10.56 -21.05 5.13
CA ILE A 6 9.42 -21.59 4.37
C ILE A 6 10.04 -22.32 3.19
N SER A 7 9.70 -23.59 2.98
CA SER A 7 10.24 -24.39 1.87
C SER A 7 9.14 -25.12 1.13
N LYS A 8 9.05 -24.83 -0.18
CA LYS A 8 8.11 -25.42 -1.14
C LYS A 8 6.66 -25.40 -0.66
N VAL A 9 6.26 -24.31 0.01
CA VAL A 9 4.91 -24.18 0.55
C VAL A 9 3.91 -23.92 -0.56
N CYS A 10 2.83 -24.73 -0.55
CA CYS A 10 1.64 -24.51 -1.37
C CYS A 10 0.43 -24.27 -0.47
N LYS A 11 -0.49 -23.42 -0.94
CA LYS A 11 -1.76 -23.14 -0.29
C LYS A 11 -2.84 -22.84 -1.31
N SER A 12 -3.99 -23.50 -1.16
CA SER A 12 -5.18 -23.31 -1.98
C SER A 12 -6.37 -22.92 -1.12
N PHE A 13 -7.28 -22.13 -1.65
CA PHE A 13 -8.59 -21.86 -1.07
C PHE A 13 -9.66 -22.30 -2.07
N GLY A 14 -10.33 -23.41 -1.76
CA GLY A 14 -11.22 -24.05 -2.71
C GLY A 14 -10.46 -24.51 -3.95
N PHE A 15 -10.82 -23.97 -5.12
CA PHE A 15 -10.15 -24.29 -6.39
C PHE A 15 -9.00 -23.30 -6.75
N ASP A 16 -8.84 -22.23 -5.99
CA ASP A 16 -7.85 -21.19 -6.30
C ASP A 16 -6.52 -21.49 -5.60
N LEU A 17 -5.48 -21.80 -6.36
CA LEU A 17 -4.11 -21.93 -5.88
C LEU A 17 -3.51 -20.55 -5.64
N VAL A 18 -3.33 -20.20 -4.36
CA VAL A 18 -2.83 -18.88 -3.95
C VAL A 18 -1.31 -18.86 -3.80
N LEU A 19 -0.73 -19.91 -3.20
CA LEU A 19 0.72 -20.06 -3.05
C LEU A 19 1.17 -21.33 -3.76
N ASN A 20 2.22 -21.23 -4.58
CA ASN A 20 2.76 -22.35 -5.35
C ASN A 20 4.28 -22.47 -5.18
N ASN A 21 4.75 -23.52 -4.51
CA ASN A 21 6.17 -23.82 -4.29
C ASN A 21 6.98 -22.60 -3.75
N ILE A 22 6.49 -21.98 -2.70
CA ILE A 22 7.07 -20.76 -2.13
C ILE A 22 8.26 -21.10 -1.23
N ASP A 23 9.41 -20.45 -1.50
CA ASP A 23 10.63 -20.56 -0.70
C ASP A 23 11.00 -19.17 -0.13
N ILE A 24 11.01 -19.03 1.21
CA ILE A 24 11.37 -17.78 1.90
C ILE A 24 12.29 -18.11 3.07
N THR A 25 13.43 -17.44 3.15
CA THR A 25 14.36 -17.56 4.29
C THR A 25 14.60 -16.18 4.90
N ILE A 26 14.29 -16.03 6.18
CA ILE A 26 14.41 -14.77 6.93
C ILE A 26 15.37 -14.98 8.09
N GLN A 27 16.39 -14.13 8.16
CA GLN A 27 17.40 -14.15 9.20
C GLN A 27 17.02 -13.24 10.38
N LYS A 28 17.60 -13.51 11.55
CA LYS A 28 17.40 -12.71 12.75
C LYS A 28 17.74 -11.22 12.50
N GLY A 29 16.83 -10.33 12.83
CA GLY A 29 16.99 -8.90 12.69
C GLY A 29 16.85 -8.37 11.25
N GLU A 30 16.52 -9.22 10.27
CA GLU A 30 16.18 -8.75 8.93
C GLU A 30 14.85 -7.98 8.94
N LYS A 31 14.78 -6.94 8.10
CA LYS A 31 13.57 -6.16 7.86
C LYS A 31 13.13 -6.37 6.43
N VAL A 32 12.13 -7.20 6.26
CA VAL A 32 11.71 -7.75 4.97
C VAL A 32 10.40 -7.13 4.52
N GLY A 33 10.34 -6.67 3.27
CA GLY A 33 9.10 -6.28 2.61
C GLY A 33 8.55 -7.40 1.72
N LEU A 34 7.28 -7.76 1.88
CA LEU A 34 6.55 -8.62 0.96
C LEU A 34 5.77 -7.77 -0.03
N ILE A 35 6.11 -7.85 -1.31
CA ILE A 35 5.51 -7.07 -2.39
C ILE A 35 4.81 -8.01 -3.38
N GLY A 36 3.76 -7.56 -4.04
CA GLY A 36 3.02 -8.30 -5.04
C GLY A 36 1.65 -7.70 -5.28
N THR A 37 0.98 -8.12 -6.35
CA THR A 37 -0.38 -7.67 -6.68
C THR A 37 -1.39 -8.06 -5.61
N ASN A 38 -2.56 -7.42 -5.61
CA ASN A 38 -3.64 -7.83 -4.70
C ASN A 38 -4.08 -9.26 -5.01
N GLY A 39 -4.25 -10.07 -3.96
CA GLY A 39 -4.56 -11.50 -4.10
C GLY A 39 -3.35 -12.40 -4.36
N SER A 40 -2.10 -11.89 -4.37
CA SER A 40 -0.89 -12.72 -4.56
C SER A 40 -0.51 -13.59 -3.36
N GLY A 41 -1.25 -13.52 -2.24
CA GLY A 41 -1.00 -14.36 -1.06
C GLY A 41 -0.12 -13.72 0.02
N LYS A 42 0.17 -12.41 -0.02
CA LYS A 42 0.97 -11.71 1.00
C LYS A 42 0.45 -11.92 2.42
N SER A 43 -0.82 -11.58 2.66
CA SER A 43 -1.47 -11.77 3.96
C SER A 43 -1.60 -13.25 4.34
N THR A 44 -1.72 -14.15 3.36
CA THR A 44 -1.73 -15.60 3.59
C THR A 44 -0.39 -16.08 4.16
N ILE A 45 0.74 -15.60 3.61
CA ILE A 45 2.07 -15.91 4.14
C ILE A 45 2.21 -15.40 5.57
N LEU A 46 1.77 -14.18 5.87
CA LEU A 46 1.82 -13.65 7.24
C LEU A 46 0.98 -14.51 8.21
N LYS A 47 -0.23 -14.92 7.80
CA LYS A 47 -1.11 -15.80 8.60
C LYS A 47 -0.51 -17.19 8.82
N ILE A 48 0.14 -17.77 7.81
CA ILE A 48 0.85 -19.05 7.93
C ILE A 48 1.98 -18.92 8.95
N ILE A 49 2.80 -17.87 8.88
CA ILE A 49 3.89 -17.63 9.85
C ILE A 49 3.34 -17.39 11.25
N ALA A 50 2.20 -16.68 11.37
CA ALA A 50 1.52 -16.42 12.65
C ALA A 50 0.82 -17.68 13.22
N GLY A 51 0.78 -18.81 12.49
CA GLY A 51 0.08 -20.02 12.89
C GLY A 51 -1.44 -19.94 12.85
N GLN A 52 -1.99 -18.94 12.16
CA GLN A 52 -3.44 -18.75 11.98
C GLN A 52 -3.97 -19.49 10.75
N GLU A 53 -3.10 -19.91 9.85
CA GLU A 53 -3.46 -20.63 8.63
C GLU A 53 -2.55 -21.83 8.43
N SER A 54 -3.10 -22.97 8.00
CA SER A 54 -2.35 -24.19 7.71
C SER A 54 -1.77 -24.16 6.30
N ILE A 55 -0.70 -24.89 6.07
CA ILE A 55 -0.13 -25.17 4.74
C ILE A 55 -0.74 -26.46 4.18
N ASP A 56 -0.90 -26.54 2.86
CA ASP A 56 -1.40 -27.76 2.19
C ASP A 56 -0.25 -28.72 1.87
N SER A 57 0.93 -28.18 1.51
CA SER A 57 2.16 -28.95 1.30
C SER A 57 3.40 -28.08 1.56
N GLY A 58 4.57 -28.71 1.65
CA GLY A 58 5.83 -28.05 1.97
C GLY A 58 6.14 -28.08 3.46
N SER A 59 7.02 -27.19 3.93
CA SER A 59 7.40 -27.11 5.35
C SER A 59 7.61 -25.67 5.80
N LEU A 60 7.20 -25.39 7.04
CA LEU A 60 7.48 -24.16 7.77
C LEU A 60 8.34 -24.51 8.98
N SER A 61 9.49 -23.89 9.09
CA SER A 61 10.37 -24.01 10.26
C SER A 61 10.57 -22.64 10.89
N ILE A 62 10.21 -22.54 12.15
CA ILE A 62 10.37 -21.35 12.98
C ILE A 62 11.33 -21.70 14.11
N ARG A 63 12.26 -20.81 14.40
CA ARG A 63 13.22 -21.00 15.49
C ARG A 63 12.49 -21.20 16.83
N ASN A 64 12.95 -22.14 17.63
CA ASN A 64 12.35 -22.43 18.93
C ASN A 64 12.41 -21.19 19.88
N ASN A 65 11.40 -21.06 20.71
CA ASN A 65 11.30 -20.03 21.76
C ASN A 65 11.36 -18.58 21.25
N ILE A 66 10.87 -18.30 20.03
CA ILE A 66 10.67 -16.92 19.57
C ILE A 66 9.22 -16.51 19.73
N SER A 67 9.05 -15.26 20.16
CA SER A 67 7.74 -14.62 20.21
C SER A 67 7.40 -14.01 18.86
N ILE A 68 6.19 -14.30 18.35
CA ILE A 68 5.68 -13.74 17.09
C ILE A 68 4.50 -12.85 17.39
N GLY A 69 4.56 -11.62 16.93
CA GLY A 69 3.46 -10.68 17.01
C GLY A 69 2.91 -10.39 15.61
N TYR A 70 1.60 -10.48 15.43
CA TYR A 70 0.94 -10.25 14.16
C TYR A 70 -0.12 -9.16 14.26
N LEU A 71 0.03 -8.14 13.41
CA LEU A 71 -0.99 -7.12 13.18
C LEU A 71 -1.83 -7.54 11.99
N ASN A 72 -3.05 -7.97 12.24
CA ASN A 72 -4.02 -8.28 11.20
C ASN A 72 -4.63 -7.00 10.62
N GLN A 73 -4.90 -6.97 9.33
CA GLN A 73 -5.58 -5.86 8.66
C GLN A 73 -6.98 -5.59 9.26
N ILE A 74 -7.68 -6.64 9.67
CA ILE A 74 -8.96 -6.54 10.38
C ILE A 74 -8.77 -7.17 11.76
N PRO A 75 -8.70 -6.38 12.85
CA PRO A 75 -8.57 -6.92 14.20
C PRO A 75 -9.80 -7.75 14.60
N GLU A 76 -9.55 -8.84 15.31
CA GLU A 76 -10.62 -9.66 15.88
C GLU A 76 -11.45 -8.87 16.88
N GLU A 77 -12.75 -9.12 16.93
CA GLU A 77 -13.64 -8.57 17.94
C GLU A 77 -13.32 -9.17 19.31
N LYS A 78 -13.18 -8.29 20.32
CA LYS A 78 -12.92 -8.69 21.71
C LYS A 78 -13.79 -7.89 22.66
N ASP A 79 -14.53 -8.58 23.49
CA ASP A 79 -15.33 -7.95 24.54
C ASP A 79 -14.48 -7.62 25.76
N ILE A 80 -13.66 -6.59 25.63
CA ILE A 80 -12.69 -6.13 26.63
C ILE A 80 -12.57 -4.61 26.57
N ILE A 81 -12.27 -3.98 27.71
CA ILE A 81 -11.97 -2.54 27.79
C ILE A 81 -10.60 -2.26 27.13
N VAL A 82 -10.49 -1.16 26.38
CA VAL A 82 -9.28 -0.79 25.65
C VAL A 82 -8.05 -0.75 26.58
N LYS A 83 -8.19 -0.21 27.79
CA LYS A 83 -7.11 -0.18 28.79
C LYS A 83 -6.59 -1.57 29.11
N ASP A 84 -7.49 -2.53 29.35
CA ASP A 84 -7.11 -3.91 29.68
C ASP A 84 -6.52 -4.64 28.46
N TYR A 85 -7.03 -4.32 27.26
CA TYR A 85 -6.47 -4.84 26.02
C TYR A 85 -5.01 -4.38 25.81
N ILE A 86 -4.71 -3.11 26.07
CA ILE A 86 -3.33 -2.58 25.99
C ILE A 86 -2.45 -3.21 27.10
N ASN A 87 -2.96 -3.27 28.33
CA ASN A 87 -2.26 -3.87 29.47
C ASN A 87 -1.95 -5.36 29.26
N SER A 88 -2.75 -6.06 28.43
CA SER A 88 -2.48 -7.46 28.08
C SER A 88 -1.14 -7.69 27.38
N ALA A 89 -0.50 -6.63 26.84
CA ALA A 89 0.87 -6.70 26.35
C ALA A 89 1.89 -7.05 27.45
N PHE A 90 1.57 -6.70 28.69
CA PHE A 90 2.41 -6.88 29.88
C PHE A 90 1.82 -7.88 30.87
N LYS A 91 1.03 -8.85 30.38
CA LYS A 91 0.32 -9.80 31.24
C LYS A 91 1.24 -10.49 32.25
N GLU A 92 2.41 -10.97 31.83
CA GLU A 92 3.37 -11.63 32.71
C GLU A 92 3.91 -10.68 33.80
N ILE A 93 4.19 -9.43 33.43
CA ILE A 93 4.68 -8.39 34.37
C ILE A 93 3.59 -8.05 35.40
N ILE A 94 2.34 -7.90 34.96
CA ILE A 94 1.20 -7.59 35.83
C ILE A 94 0.94 -8.75 36.79
N GLU A 95 0.95 -10.00 36.32
CA GLU A 95 0.81 -11.18 37.18
C GLU A 95 1.94 -11.31 38.20
N LEU A 96 3.18 -10.92 37.83
CA LEU A 96 4.32 -10.88 38.76
C LEU A 96 4.16 -9.78 39.79
N LYS A 97 3.69 -8.58 39.40
CA LYS A 97 3.38 -7.48 40.30
C LYS A 97 2.37 -7.89 41.36
N GLU A 98 1.25 -8.48 40.94
CA GLU A 98 0.24 -8.99 41.89
C GLU A 98 0.79 -10.05 42.85
N LYS A 99 1.68 -10.93 42.33
CA LYS A 99 2.36 -11.93 43.21
C LYS A 99 3.29 -11.27 44.19
N LEU A 100 4.08 -10.28 43.78
CA LEU A 100 4.97 -9.52 44.67
C LEU A 100 4.19 -8.85 45.78
N GLU A 101 3.09 -8.14 45.47
CA GLU A 101 2.22 -7.49 46.44
C GLU A 101 1.68 -8.49 47.47
N ARG A 102 1.23 -9.69 47.02
CA ARG A 102 0.78 -10.75 47.97
C ARG A 102 1.89 -11.32 48.83
N TYR A 103 3.16 -11.29 48.39
CA TYR A 103 4.30 -11.74 49.18
C TYR A 103 4.82 -10.65 50.10
N GLU A 104 4.66 -9.33 49.78
CA GLU A 104 5.01 -8.21 50.66
C GLU A 104 4.28 -8.31 52.00
N ASP A 105 2.98 -8.61 51.97
CA ASP A 105 2.20 -8.83 53.20
C ASP A 105 2.72 -9.98 54.08
N LYS A 106 3.37 -10.96 53.44
CA LYS A 106 3.91 -12.16 54.11
C LYS A 106 5.36 -12.00 54.58
N LEU A 107 6.09 -10.97 54.14
CA LEU A 107 7.46 -10.71 54.56
C LEU A 107 7.55 -10.42 56.08
N LEU A 108 6.45 -9.95 56.70
CA LEU A 108 6.34 -9.74 58.13
C LEU A 108 6.48 -11.02 58.97
N THR A 109 6.40 -12.20 58.34
CA THR A 109 6.51 -13.52 59.03
C THR A 109 7.95 -14.02 59.19
N GLU A 110 8.96 -13.29 58.70
CA GLU A 110 10.40 -13.64 58.74
C GLU A 110 10.74 -15.08 58.23
N ASP A 111 9.85 -15.71 57.47
CA ASP A 111 10.12 -17.05 56.88
C ASP A 111 11.13 -16.91 55.72
N TYR A 112 12.30 -17.52 55.89
CA TYR A 112 13.37 -17.54 54.87
C TYR A 112 12.90 -18.01 53.48
N LYS A 113 11.97 -18.98 53.45
CA LYS A 113 11.41 -19.47 52.18
C LYS A 113 10.55 -18.41 51.46
N VAL A 114 9.84 -17.58 52.21
CA VAL A 114 9.04 -16.48 51.70
C VAL A 114 9.95 -15.39 51.15
N ILE A 115 10.98 -15.03 51.88
CA ILE A 115 11.97 -14.03 51.46
C ILE A 115 12.67 -14.45 50.16
N THR A 116 13.16 -15.71 50.09
CA THR A 116 13.83 -16.23 48.86
C THR A 116 12.89 -16.22 47.64
N LYS A 117 11.62 -16.59 47.82
CA LYS A 117 10.64 -16.53 46.73
C LYS A 117 10.35 -15.10 46.28
N TYR A 118 10.21 -14.16 47.21
CA TYR A 118 10.02 -12.74 46.90
C TYR A 118 11.19 -12.19 46.10
N MET A 119 12.44 -12.46 46.53
CA MET A 119 13.65 -12.01 45.81
C MET A 119 13.71 -12.55 44.39
N ASN A 120 13.41 -13.84 44.18
CA ASN A 120 13.39 -14.45 42.86
C ASN A 120 12.29 -13.84 41.94
N LEU A 121 11.10 -13.56 42.49
CA LEU A 121 10.03 -12.90 41.79
C LEU A 121 10.39 -11.45 41.45
N GLN A 122 11.02 -10.74 42.38
CA GLN A 122 11.47 -9.36 42.17
C GLN A 122 12.57 -9.28 41.11
N GLU A 123 13.54 -10.19 41.14
CA GLU A 123 14.59 -10.25 40.14
C GLU A 123 13.98 -10.52 38.72
N LYS A 124 13.03 -11.44 38.65
CA LYS A 124 12.29 -11.70 37.39
C LYS A 124 11.49 -10.48 36.94
N PHE A 125 10.81 -9.78 37.87
CA PHE A 125 10.05 -8.56 37.57
C PHE A 125 10.96 -7.45 37.01
N ILE A 126 12.15 -7.26 37.61
CA ILE A 126 13.15 -6.29 37.18
C ILE A 126 13.67 -6.67 35.77
N SER A 127 14.03 -7.95 35.57
CA SER A 127 14.58 -8.41 34.29
C SER A 127 13.62 -8.27 33.11
N LEU A 128 12.32 -8.30 33.37
CA LEU A 128 11.26 -8.06 32.37
C LEU A 128 10.90 -6.57 32.20
N GLY A 129 11.58 -5.66 32.92
CA GLY A 129 11.30 -4.22 32.83
C GLY A 129 10.04 -3.79 33.60
N GLY A 130 9.74 -4.46 34.71
CA GLY A 130 8.52 -4.26 35.49
C GLY A 130 8.31 -2.83 36.02
N TYR A 131 9.36 -2.04 36.20
CA TYR A 131 9.25 -0.63 36.57
C TYR A 131 9.06 0.32 35.36
N GLU A 132 9.27 -0.14 34.15
CA GLU A 132 9.26 0.69 32.93
C GLU A 132 7.97 0.60 32.14
N TYR A 133 7.18 -0.47 32.31
CA TYR A 133 6.02 -0.75 31.43
C TYR A 133 4.96 0.36 31.46
N GLU A 134 4.66 0.93 32.64
CA GLU A 134 3.70 2.02 32.76
C GLU A 134 4.20 3.28 32.04
N THR A 135 5.49 3.57 32.13
CA THR A 135 6.13 4.69 31.42
C THR A 135 6.12 4.47 29.90
N LYS A 136 6.31 3.23 29.43
CA LYS A 136 6.19 2.88 28.00
C LYS A 136 4.77 3.15 27.49
N ILE A 137 3.75 2.74 28.24
CA ILE A 137 2.35 3.01 27.91
C ILE A 137 2.09 4.53 27.88
N GLN A 138 2.49 5.26 28.91
CA GLN A 138 2.28 6.72 28.98
C GLN A 138 2.96 7.49 27.84
N LYS A 139 4.07 7.01 27.31
CA LYS A 139 4.78 7.64 26.19
C LYS A 139 4.11 7.38 24.84
N ILE A 140 3.50 6.21 24.62
CA ILE A 140 2.93 5.85 23.33
C ILE A 140 1.51 6.41 23.14
N LEU A 141 0.70 6.47 24.19
CA LEU A 141 -0.71 6.91 24.09
C LEU A 141 -0.89 8.32 23.51
N PRO A 142 -0.12 9.36 23.92
CA PRO A 142 -0.25 10.71 23.37
C PRO A 142 0.09 10.78 21.87
N VAL A 143 1.05 9.97 21.41
CA VAL A 143 1.45 9.93 19.98
C VAL A 143 0.27 9.56 19.08
N PHE A 144 -0.57 8.64 19.54
CA PHE A 144 -1.75 8.19 18.82
C PHE A 144 -3.03 8.93 19.20
N ASN A 145 -2.94 9.97 20.05
CA ASN A 145 -4.08 10.75 20.54
C ASN A 145 -5.10 9.88 21.29
N ILE A 146 -4.63 8.88 22.06
CA ILE A 146 -5.49 8.02 22.86
C ILE A 146 -5.78 8.72 24.19
N THR A 147 -7.03 9.14 24.37
CA THR A 147 -7.53 9.82 25.57
C THR A 147 -8.03 8.81 26.61
N GLU A 148 -8.21 9.26 27.86
CA GLU A 148 -8.81 8.42 28.89
C GLU A 148 -10.24 7.97 28.54
N GLU A 149 -10.97 8.78 27.79
CA GLU A 149 -12.29 8.41 27.29
C GLU A 149 -12.22 7.16 26.38
N ILE A 150 -11.25 7.12 25.46
CA ILE A 150 -11.03 5.97 24.58
C ILE A 150 -10.57 4.76 25.39
N LEU A 151 -9.69 4.94 26.38
CA LEU A 151 -9.18 3.85 27.22
C LEU A 151 -10.29 3.14 28.01
N ASN A 152 -11.35 3.87 28.39
CA ASN A 152 -12.48 3.32 29.14
C ASN A 152 -13.60 2.75 28.24
N ARG A 153 -13.49 2.86 26.92
CA ARG A 153 -14.45 2.28 25.97
C ARG A 153 -14.23 0.78 25.79
N ASN A 154 -15.29 0.07 25.40
CA ASN A 154 -15.18 -1.31 24.97
C ASN A 154 -14.53 -1.37 23.57
N PHE A 155 -13.58 -2.30 23.36
CA PHE A 155 -12.85 -2.48 22.11
C PHE A 155 -13.79 -2.68 20.91
N ASN A 156 -14.90 -3.41 21.09
CA ASN A 156 -15.88 -3.66 20.04
C ASN A 156 -16.61 -2.40 19.56
N THR A 157 -16.72 -1.36 20.40
CA THR A 157 -17.38 -0.09 20.05
C THR A 157 -16.48 0.86 19.23
N LEU A 158 -15.22 0.52 19.06
CA LEU A 158 -14.28 1.31 18.28
C LEU A 158 -14.52 1.14 16.78
N SER A 159 -14.21 2.18 16.01
CA SER A 159 -14.14 2.08 14.55
C SER A 159 -13.01 1.12 14.11
N GLY A 160 -13.07 0.61 12.88
CA GLY A 160 -12.04 -0.29 12.35
C GLY A 160 -10.64 0.30 12.43
N GLY A 161 -10.49 1.59 12.11
CA GLY A 161 -9.21 2.28 12.20
C GLY A 161 -8.71 2.43 13.64
N GLU A 162 -9.58 2.75 14.60
CA GLU A 162 -9.22 2.81 16.02
C GLU A 162 -8.79 1.44 16.55
N LYS A 163 -9.52 0.36 16.18
CA LYS A 163 -9.15 -1.03 16.52
C LYS A 163 -7.75 -1.37 16.02
N THR A 164 -7.43 -1.02 14.78
CA THR A 164 -6.11 -1.26 14.18
C THR A 164 -5.02 -0.50 14.92
N ILE A 165 -5.24 0.77 15.26
CA ILE A 165 -4.29 1.59 16.01
C ILE A 165 -4.05 1.02 17.41
N ILE A 166 -5.10 0.66 18.15
CA ILE A 166 -4.97 0.06 19.49
C ILE A 166 -4.24 -1.29 19.43
N SER A 167 -4.52 -2.11 18.42
CA SER A 167 -3.83 -3.38 18.20
C SER A 167 -2.35 -3.18 17.88
N LEU A 168 -2.02 -2.17 17.07
CA LEU A 168 -0.64 -1.78 16.77
C LEU A 168 0.11 -1.32 18.03
N ILE A 169 -0.50 -0.45 18.85
CA ILE A 169 0.07 0.02 20.12
C ILE A 169 0.39 -1.17 21.03
N ARG A 170 -0.57 -2.07 21.24
CA ARG A 170 -0.38 -3.27 22.05
C ARG A 170 0.77 -4.13 21.55
N LEU A 171 0.82 -4.34 20.23
CA LEU A 171 1.85 -5.14 19.57
C LEU A 171 3.26 -4.54 19.74
N LEU A 172 3.39 -3.22 19.57
CA LEU A 172 4.66 -2.51 19.76
C LEU A 172 5.14 -2.52 21.22
N LEU A 173 4.20 -2.45 22.18
CA LEU A 173 4.50 -2.55 23.61
C LEU A 173 4.96 -3.96 24.00
N GLN A 174 4.49 -4.99 23.30
CA GLN A 174 4.85 -6.39 23.54
C GLN A 174 6.28 -6.72 23.10
N GLU A 175 6.86 -5.95 22.18
CA GLU A 175 8.22 -6.08 21.66
C GLU A 175 8.59 -7.54 21.24
N PRO A 176 7.79 -8.24 20.39
CA PRO A 176 8.05 -9.62 20.02
C PRO A 176 9.36 -9.77 19.21
N ASP A 177 9.99 -10.98 19.23
CA ASP A 177 11.19 -11.26 18.44
C ASP A 177 10.96 -11.10 16.93
N VAL A 178 9.76 -11.47 16.46
CA VAL A 178 9.33 -11.34 15.07
C VAL A 178 8.03 -10.54 15.01
N LEU A 179 8.05 -9.47 14.23
CA LEU A 179 6.94 -8.56 14.05
C LEU A 179 6.39 -8.71 12.62
N LEU A 180 5.14 -9.16 12.51
CA LEU A 180 4.41 -9.32 11.25
C LEU A 180 3.41 -8.18 11.13
N LEU A 181 3.57 -7.33 10.10
CA LEU A 181 2.76 -6.14 9.89
C LEU A 181 2.05 -6.21 8.54
N ASP A 182 0.72 -6.28 8.56
CA ASP A 182 -0.11 -6.23 7.36
C ASP A 182 -0.79 -4.86 7.25
N GLU A 183 -0.31 -4.04 6.32
CA GLU A 183 -0.76 -2.67 6.05
C GLU A 183 -0.84 -1.77 7.30
N PRO A 184 0.25 -1.63 8.10
CA PRO A 184 0.23 -0.90 9.37
C PRO A 184 0.05 0.62 9.20
N THR A 185 0.22 1.14 7.99
CA THR A 185 0.08 2.57 7.67
C THR A 185 -1.35 3.00 7.42
N ASN A 186 -2.26 2.05 7.20
CA ASN A 186 -3.68 2.36 7.00
C ASN A 186 -4.25 3.07 8.23
N HIS A 187 -5.04 4.10 7.99
CA HIS A 187 -5.67 4.95 9.03
C HIS A 187 -4.71 5.81 9.86
N LEU A 188 -3.41 5.81 9.58
CA LEU A 188 -2.44 6.68 10.25
C LEU A 188 -2.30 8.00 9.48
N ASP A 189 -2.28 9.11 10.22
CA ASP A 189 -1.84 10.39 9.66
C ASP A 189 -0.31 10.45 9.54
N ILE A 190 0.19 11.47 8.83
CA ILE A 190 1.61 11.60 8.52
C ILE A 190 2.48 11.62 9.78
N ASN A 191 2.04 12.28 10.86
CA ASN A 191 2.81 12.39 12.11
C ASN A 191 2.97 11.02 12.79
N LYS A 192 1.89 10.25 12.85
CA LYS A 192 1.90 8.88 13.41
C LYS A 192 2.75 7.95 12.54
N MET A 193 2.68 8.07 11.21
CA MET A 193 3.54 7.31 10.29
C MET A 193 5.02 7.59 10.51
N ILE A 194 5.43 8.85 10.66
CA ILE A 194 6.82 9.23 10.94
C ILE A 194 7.30 8.62 12.26
N TRP A 195 6.46 8.66 13.29
CA TRP A 195 6.79 8.07 14.57
C TRP A 195 6.95 6.53 14.47
N LEU A 196 6.01 5.87 13.79
CA LEU A 196 6.06 4.42 13.56
C LEU A 196 7.32 4.02 12.77
N GLU A 197 7.66 4.78 11.75
CA GLU A 197 8.88 4.60 10.95
C GLU A 197 10.15 4.64 11.80
N LYS A 198 10.28 5.67 12.66
CA LYS A 198 11.41 5.79 13.60
C LYS A 198 11.45 4.60 14.57
N THR A 199 10.31 4.16 15.07
CA THR A 199 10.19 3.03 16.00
C THR A 199 10.63 1.73 15.32
N LEU A 200 10.10 1.43 14.11
CA LEU A 200 10.43 0.21 13.38
C LEU A 200 11.87 0.23 12.85
N LYS A 201 12.40 1.39 12.49
CA LYS A 201 13.81 1.53 12.09
C LYS A 201 14.77 1.14 13.23
N ASN A 202 14.41 1.45 14.47
CA ASN A 202 15.20 1.13 15.65
C ASN A 202 14.86 -0.22 16.27
N TYR A 203 13.86 -0.92 15.74
CA TYR A 203 13.44 -2.22 16.24
C TYR A 203 14.54 -3.26 16.07
N LYS A 204 14.86 -3.98 17.17
CA LYS A 204 15.96 -4.96 17.19
C LYS A 204 15.55 -6.35 16.67
N GLY A 205 14.26 -6.66 16.70
CA GLY A 205 13.72 -7.92 16.20
C GLY A 205 13.62 -7.97 14.68
N THR A 206 13.18 -9.10 14.18
CA THR A 206 12.90 -9.34 12.76
C THR A 206 11.56 -8.72 12.39
N ILE A 207 11.47 -8.06 11.25
CA ILE A 207 10.23 -7.44 10.75
C ILE A 207 9.87 -8.04 9.39
N ILE A 208 8.61 -8.45 9.24
CA ILE A 208 8.02 -8.78 7.94
C ILE A 208 6.88 -7.80 7.71
N LEU A 209 7.02 -6.99 6.67
CA LEU A 209 6.14 -5.87 6.37
C LEU A 209 5.43 -6.07 5.02
N VAL A 210 4.12 -5.99 5.02
CA VAL A 210 3.30 -5.77 3.83
C VAL A 210 2.79 -4.34 3.90
N SER A 211 3.09 -3.53 2.89
CA SER A 211 2.58 -2.17 2.80
C SER A 211 2.53 -1.71 1.35
N HIS A 212 1.57 -0.84 1.07
CA HIS A 212 1.49 -0.09 -0.18
C HIS A 212 2.14 1.30 -0.07
N ASP A 213 2.57 1.73 1.12
CA ASP A 213 3.34 2.96 1.30
C ASP A 213 4.82 2.72 0.94
N ARG A 214 5.20 3.17 -0.26
CA ARG A 214 6.55 3.02 -0.81
C ARG A 214 7.60 3.75 0.02
N TYR A 215 7.28 4.95 0.50
CA TYR A 215 8.17 5.78 1.31
C TYR A 215 8.42 5.14 2.67
N PHE A 216 7.38 4.58 3.27
CA PHE A 216 7.47 3.84 4.52
C PHE A 216 8.35 2.59 4.38
N MET A 217 8.10 1.79 3.33
CA MET A 217 8.94 0.62 3.05
C MET A 217 10.39 0.99 2.83
N ASP A 218 10.65 2.04 2.03
CA ASP A 218 12.01 2.43 1.64
C ASP A 218 12.89 2.79 2.84
N ASN A 219 12.31 3.35 3.90
CA ASN A 219 13.01 3.74 5.12
C ASN A 219 13.23 2.60 6.13
N ILE A 220 12.49 1.50 6.02
CA ILE A 220 12.51 0.42 7.02
C ILE A 220 13.17 -0.85 6.49
N ILE A 221 12.78 -1.31 5.29
CA ILE A 221 13.17 -2.62 4.79
C ILE A 221 14.57 -2.61 4.18
N ASN A 222 15.25 -3.74 4.28
CA ASN A 222 16.57 -3.99 3.68
C ASN A 222 16.57 -5.19 2.72
N LYS A 223 15.43 -5.86 2.57
CA LYS A 223 15.24 -7.00 1.68
C LYS A 223 13.80 -7.04 1.19
N VAL A 224 13.60 -7.37 -0.08
CA VAL A 224 12.28 -7.46 -0.70
C VAL A 224 12.08 -8.87 -1.24
N TYR A 225 10.92 -9.44 -0.94
CA TYR A 225 10.38 -10.62 -1.62
C TYR A 225 9.21 -10.17 -2.50
N LEU A 226 9.37 -10.31 -3.81
CA LEU A 226 8.33 -10.06 -4.79
C LEU A 226 7.56 -11.35 -5.07
N LEU A 227 6.28 -11.38 -4.69
CA LEU A 227 5.38 -12.48 -4.98
C LEU A 227 4.75 -12.27 -6.35
N THR A 228 5.15 -13.09 -7.31
CA THR A 228 4.49 -13.21 -8.60
C THR A 228 3.57 -14.44 -8.62
N LYS A 229 2.74 -14.59 -9.65
CA LYS A 229 1.89 -15.78 -9.78
C LYS A 229 2.67 -17.10 -9.97
N ARG A 230 3.94 -17.02 -10.32
CA ARG A 230 4.77 -18.18 -10.67
C ARG A 230 5.86 -18.47 -9.66
N GLU A 231 6.51 -17.45 -9.11
CA GLU A 231 7.72 -17.57 -8.31
C GLU A 231 7.86 -16.43 -7.31
N ILE A 232 8.79 -16.60 -6.38
CA ILE A 232 9.26 -15.52 -5.52
C ILE A 232 10.62 -15.04 -6.04
N GLU A 233 10.71 -13.74 -6.26
CA GLU A 233 11.96 -13.08 -6.54
C GLU A 233 12.48 -12.37 -5.29
N VAL A 234 13.80 -12.41 -5.09
CA VAL A 234 14.46 -11.80 -3.93
C VAL A 234 15.35 -10.65 -4.39
N TYR A 235 15.20 -9.51 -3.72
CA TYR A 235 16.03 -8.33 -3.93
C TYR A 235 16.67 -7.92 -2.60
N HIS A 236 18.01 -7.82 -2.58
CA HIS A 236 18.78 -7.40 -1.41
C HIS A 236 18.95 -5.88 -1.42
N GLY A 237 18.00 -5.17 -0.84
CA GLY A 237 17.97 -3.72 -0.80
C GLY A 237 16.60 -3.20 -0.33
N ASN A 238 16.47 -1.87 -0.30
CA ASN A 238 15.21 -1.20 0.01
C ASN A 238 14.25 -1.19 -1.19
N TYR A 239 13.10 -0.55 -1.03
CA TYR A 239 12.07 -0.47 -2.07
C TYR A 239 12.57 0.23 -3.35
N SER A 240 13.29 1.34 -3.22
CA SER A 240 13.86 2.08 -4.36
C SER A 240 14.87 1.25 -5.14
N TYR A 241 15.70 0.46 -4.44
CA TYR A 241 16.62 -0.49 -5.08
C TYR A 241 15.85 -1.56 -5.87
N TYR A 242 14.81 -2.13 -5.27
CA TYR A 242 13.93 -3.12 -5.94
C TYR A 242 13.37 -2.56 -7.26
N ILE A 243 12.79 -1.36 -7.24
CA ILE A 243 12.21 -0.75 -8.45
C ILE A 243 13.27 -0.63 -9.55
N LYS A 244 14.43 -0.05 -9.23
CA LYS A 244 15.51 0.15 -10.18
C LYS A 244 16.03 -1.18 -10.76
N GLU A 245 16.22 -2.17 -9.91
CA GLU A 245 16.75 -3.47 -10.31
C GLU A 245 15.71 -4.26 -11.14
N SER A 246 14.43 -4.23 -10.77
CA SER A 246 13.37 -4.88 -11.54
C SER A 246 13.22 -4.26 -12.94
N GLU A 247 13.35 -2.93 -13.07
CA GLU A 247 13.35 -2.26 -14.37
C GLU A 247 14.55 -2.70 -15.21
N ASN A 248 15.74 -2.78 -14.62
CA ASN A 248 16.97 -3.22 -15.31
C ASN A 248 16.83 -4.67 -15.80
N ARG A 249 16.30 -5.58 -14.97
CA ARG A 249 16.06 -6.98 -15.34
C ARG A 249 15.06 -7.06 -16.50
N LEU A 250 13.95 -6.35 -16.42
CA LEU A 250 12.95 -6.31 -17.49
C LEU A 250 13.54 -5.81 -18.82
N LEU A 251 14.36 -4.75 -18.78
CA LEU A 251 15.04 -4.23 -19.97
C LEU A 251 16.01 -5.25 -20.57
N LEU A 252 16.74 -5.99 -19.72
CA LEU A 252 17.63 -7.07 -20.16
C LEU A 252 16.87 -8.22 -20.80
N GLU A 253 15.77 -8.66 -20.18
CA GLU A 253 14.91 -9.72 -20.71
C GLU A 253 14.31 -9.33 -22.06
N LEU A 254 13.81 -8.09 -22.18
CA LEU A 254 13.29 -7.56 -23.46
C LEU A 254 14.37 -7.51 -24.53
N LYS A 255 15.61 -7.16 -24.19
CA LYS A 255 16.74 -7.18 -25.11
C LYS A 255 17.04 -8.60 -25.57
N ASN A 256 17.18 -9.54 -24.62
CA ASN A 256 17.46 -10.94 -24.91
C ASN A 256 16.36 -11.57 -25.80
N TYR A 257 15.10 -11.29 -25.50
CA TYR A 257 13.97 -11.71 -26.31
C TYR A 257 14.05 -11.16 -27.75
N LYS A 258 14.29 -9.84 -27.90
CA LYS A 258 14.42 -9.21 -29.23
C LYS A 258 15.60 -9.79 -30.02
N ASP A 259 16.73 -10.04 -29.38
CA ASP A 259 17.90 -10.60 -30.03
C ASP A 259 17.66 -12.06 -30.45
N GLN A 260 16.98 -12.86 -29.61
CA GLN A 260 16.56 -14.22 -29.97
C GLN A 260 15.57 -14.20 -31.15
N GLN A 261 14.57 -13.29 -31.16
CA GLN A 261 13.63 -13.17 -32.27
C GLN A 261 14.32 -12.83 -33.60
N LYS A 262 15.34 -11.95 -33.58
CA LYS A 262 16.17 -11.67 -34.76
C LYS A 262 16.91 -12.92 -35.25
N GLN A 263 17.47 -13.72 -34.33
CA GLN A 263 18.16 -14.97 -34.67
C GLN A 263 17.18 -15.99 -35.28
N ILE A 264 15.98 -16.17 -34.70
CA ILE A 264 14.93 -17.04 -35.19
C ILE A 264 14.54 -16.61 -36.62
N THR A 265 14.25 -15.33 -36.82
CA THR A 265 13.88 -14.78 -38.15
C THR A 265 14.98 -14.97 -39.20
N ALA A 266 16.24 -14.78 -38.79
CA ALA A 266 17.39 -15.01 -39.68
C ALA A 266 17.53 -16.49 -40.08
N MET A 267 17.33 -17.43 -39.13
CA MET A 267 17.34 -18.86 -39.40
C MET A 267 16.19 -19.26 -40.33
N GLU A 268 14.97 -18.79 -40.08
CA GLU A 268 13.79 -19.04 -40.92
C GLU A 268 13.98 -18.53 -42.36
N ASN A 269 14.52 -17.30 -42.50
CA ASN A 269 14.84 -16.76 -43.82
C ASN A 269 15.93 -17.57 -44.53
N SER A 270 16.94 -18.05 -43.79
CA SER A 270 18.00 -18.91 -44.35
C SER A 270 17.44 -20.27 -44.83
N ILE A 271 16.56 -20.88 -44.04
CA ILE A 271 15.86 -22.12 -44.38
C ILE A 271 15.03 -21.92 -45.68
N LYS A 272 14.28 -20.82 -45.74
CA LYS A 272 13.45 -20.49 -46.90
C LYS A 272 14.31 -20.35 -48.16
N ARG A 273 15.39 -19.57 -48.11
CA ARG A 273 16.34 -19.39 -49.22
C ARG A 273 16.97 -20.71 -49.64
N LEU A 274 17.45 -21.52 -48.73
CA LEU A 274 18.07 -22.80 -49.02
C LEU A 274 17.08 -23.77 -49.70
N LYS A 275 15.82 -23.81 -49.25
CA LYS A 275 14.77 -24.62 -49.89
C LYS A 275 14.43 -24.12 -51.31
N GLU A 276 14.42 -22.80 -51.52
CA GLU A 276 14.22 -22.22 -52.86
C GLU A 276 15.37 -22.59 -53.81
N TYR A 277 16.64 -22.43 -53.37
CA TYR A 277 17.80 -22.85 -54.18
C TYR A 277 17.81 -24.36 -54.43
N GLY A 278 17.43 -25.17 -53.43
CA GLY A 278 17.30 -26.62 -53.65
C GLY A 278 16.28 -26.98 -54.71
N ARG A 279 15.16 -26.26 -54.83
CA ARG A 279 14.15 -26.44 -55.88
C ARG A 279 14.66 -26.00 -57.27
N LEU A 280 15.41 -24.88 -57.34
CA LEU A 280 15.96 -24.36 -58.58
C LEU A 280 17.06 -25.22 -59.16
N CYS A 281 17.89 -25.88 -58.34
CA CYS A 281 19.01 -26.72 -58.79
C CYS A 281 18.60 -28.13 -59.24
N GLY A 282 17.33 -28.50 -59.13
CA GLY A 282 16.82 -29.80 -59.60
C GLY A 282 17.30 -31.00 -58.75
N PRO A 283 16.91 -32.24 -59.12
CA PRO A 283 17.12 -33.41 -58.26
C PRO A 283 18.59 -33.75 -57.96
N SER A 284 19.52 -33.49 -58.90
CA SER A 284 20.93 -33.85 -58.74
C SER A 284 21.80 -32.83 -57.99
N GLY A 285 21.37 -31.56 -57.87
CA GLY A 285 22.14 -30.50 -57.20
C GLY A 285 21.45 -29.93 -55.94
N GLY A 286 20.14 -30.14 -55.80
CA GLY A 286 19.34 -29.56 -54.72
C GLY A 286 19.52 -30.23 -53.35
N GLU A 287 19.96 -31.50 -53.31
CA GLU A 287 20.02 -32.28 -52.05
C GLU A 287 20.91 -31.65 -50.97
N ILE A 288 22.02 -31.05 -51.37
CA ILE A 288 22.94 -30.35 -50.44
C ILE A 288 22.25 -29.19 -49.74
N PHE A 289 21.44 -28.41 -50.46
CA PHE A 289 20.70 -27.30 -49.91
C PHE A 289 19.58 -27.74 -48.94
N PHE A 290 18.88 -28.84 -49.29
CA PHE A 290 17.87 -29.42 -48.38
C PHE A 290 18.49 -29.98 -47.12
N ARG A 291 19.65 -30.67 -47.19
CA ARG A 291 20.39 -31.14 -45.99
C ARG A 291 20.83 -29.98 -45.08
N ARG A 292 21.31 -28.87 -45.68
CA ARG A 292 21.68 -27.67 -44.92
C ARG A 292 20.45 -27.03 -44.27
N ALA A 293 19.32 -26.91 -44.98
CA ALA A 293 18.07 -26.41 -44.44
C ALA A 293 17.58 -27.27 -43.27
N ALA A 294 17.59 -28.61 -43.41
CA ALA A 294 17.21 -29.56 -42.34
C ALA A 294 18.14 -29.45 -41.09
N SER A 295 19.42 -29.16 -41.29
CA SER A 295 20.34 -28.93 -40.16
C SER A 295 19.98 -27.67 -39.40
N ILE A 296 19.62 -26.58 -40.07
CA ILE A 296 19.19 -25.33 -39.42
C ILE A 296 17.82 -25.50 -38.74
N GLU A 297 16.90 -26.26 -39.36
CA GLU A 297 15.59 -26.60 -38.78
C GLU A 297 15.75 -27.34 -37.47
N LYS A 298 16.60 -28.39 -37.40
CA LYS A 298 16.91 -29.12 -36.18
C LYS A 298 17.52 -28.22 -35.10
N ARG A 299 18.31 -27.20 -35.48
CA ARG A 299 18.85 -26.23 -34.54
C ARG A 299 17.78 -25.28 -34.03
N LEU A 300 16.85 -24.86 -34.90
CA LEU A 300 15.72 -24.03 -34.51
C LEU A 300 14.75 -24.75 -33.57
N GLU A 301 14.49 -26.04 -33.79
CA GLU A 301 13.65 -26.90 -32.95
C GLU A 301 14.24 -27.11 -31.53
N LYS A 302 15.58 -27.18 -31.45
CA LYS A 302 16.28 -27.33 -30.17
C LYS A 302 16.46 -26.03 -29.40
N LEU A 303 16.13 -24.90 -30.00
CA LEU A 303 16.28 -23.59 -29.36
C LEU A 303 15.13 -23.38 -28.38
N GLU A 304 15.45 -23.29 -27.09
CA GLU A 304 14.45 -22.87 -26.07
C GLU A 304 13.96 -21.47 -26.39
N LYS A 305 12.70 -21.36 -26.76
CA LYS A 305 12.10 -20.07 -27.07
C LYS A 305 11.80 -19.33 -25.79
N LEU A 306 12.35 -18.13 -25.67
CA LEU A 306 12.03 -17.22 -24.58
C LEU A 306 10.58 -16.75 -24.72
N ASP A 307 9.85 -16.77 -23.62
CA ASP A 307 8.54 -16.12 -23.56
C ASP A 307 8.71 -14.61 -23.70
N LYS A 308 7.74 -13.98 -24.33
CA LYS A 308 7.75 -12.52 -24.39
C LYS A 308 7.56 -11.96 -22.98
N PRO A 309 8.52 -11.18 -22.46
CA PRO A 309 8.34 -10.54 -21.16
C PRO A 309 7.07 -9.71 -21.16
N GLU A 310 6.29 -9.80 -20.07
CA GLU A 310 5.12 -8.95 -19.89
C GLU A 310 5.63 -7.52 -19.70
N ASP A 311 5.56 -6.74 -20.77
CA ASP A 311 5.83 -5.31 -20.70
C ASP A 311 4.75 -4.69 -19.78
N LYS A 312 5.15 -4.16 -18.62
CA LYS A 312 4.24 -3.32 -17.85
C LYS A 312 3.89 -2.15 -18.76
N LYS A 313 2.77 -2.28 -19.47
CA LYS A 313 2.32 -1.24 -20.40
C LYS A 313 2.20 0.04 -19.60
N LYS A 314 3.11 0.97 -19.84
CA LYS A 314 2.93 2.35 -19.39
C LYS A 314 1.64 2.82 -20.03
N LEU A 315 0.63 2.95 -19.22
CA LEU A 315 -0.70 3.37 -19.65
C LEU A 315 -0.60 4.88 -19.86
N ASN A 316 -0.44 5.31 -21.09
CA ASN A 316 -0.53 6.72 -21.45
C ASN A 316 -2.01 7.12 -21.41
N ILE A 317 -2.43 7.65 -20.29
CA ILE A 317 -3.77 8.18 -20.07
C ILE A 317 -3.65 9.70 -20.16
N THR A 318 -4.10 10.25 -21.26
CA THR A 318 -4.14 11.70 -21.44
C THR A 318 -5.51 12.24 -21.03
N PHE A 319 -5.50 13.27 -20.18
CA PHE A 319 -6.69 14.06 -19.90
C PHE A 319 -6.91 15.06 -21.03
N ASP A 320 -8.00 14.94 -21.78
CA ASP A 320 -8.45 16.01 -22.62
C ASP A 320 -8.99 17.15 -21.73
N THR A 321 -8.26 18.25 -21.71
CA THR A 321 -8.65 19.38 -20.89
C THR A 321 -9.84 20.12 -21.49
N ALA A 322 -10.80 20.42 -20.62
CA ALA A 322 -11.83 21.44 -20.89
C ALA A 322 -11.20 22.78 -21.28
N SER A 323 -12.02 23.68 -21.80
CA SER A 323 -11.67 25.07 -21.94
C SER A 323 -11.00 25.60 -20.66
N ARG A 324 -9.95 26.38 -20.83
CA ARG A 324 -9.18 27.00 -19.76
C ARG A 324 -10.09 27.67 -18.73
N SER A 325 -9.88 27.42 -17.45
CA SER A 325 -10.52 28.20 -16.35
C SER A 325 -9.96 29.60 -16.25
N GLY A 326 -10.66 30.49 -15.53
CA GLY A 326 -10.13 31.79 -15.11
C GLY A 326 -8.85 31.64 -14.29
N LYS A 327 -8.15 32.75 -14.05
CA LYS A 327 -6.89 32.79 -13.27
C LYS A 327 -7.12 32.37 -11.82
N ASP A 328 -8.21 32.86 -11.21
CA ASP A 328 -8.63 32.48 -9.86
C ASP A 328 -9.64 31.34 -9.98
N VAL A 329 -9.32 30.19 -9.40
CA VAL A 329 -10.12 28.96 -9.49
C VAL A 329 -11.06 28.85 -8.29
N LEU A 330 -10.54 29.13 -7.10
CA LEU A 330 -11.30 29.08 -5.86
C LEU A 330 -10.78 30.17 -4.91
N THR A 331 -11.70 30.90 -4.29
CA THR A 331 -11.39 31.84 -3.22
C THR A 331 -12.31 31.59 -2.04
N ILE A 332 -11.73 31.38 -0.88
CA ILE A 332 -12.43 31.24 0.40
C ILE A 332 -12.05 32.43 1.25
N ASN A 333 -13.06 33.15 1.73
CA ASN A 333 -12.88 34.35 2.57
C ASN A 333 -13.63 34.15 3.89
N ASN A 334 -12.90 34.25 5.01
CA ASN A 334 -13.46 34.27 6.36
C ASN A 334 -14.43 33.08 6.63
N LEU A 335 -14.08 31.88 6.20
CA LEU A 335 -14.93 30.72 6.40
C LEU A 335 -14.88 30.30 7.87
N ASN A 336 -16.04 30.34 8.53
CA ASN A 336 -16.26 29.76 9.85
C ASN A 336 -17.09 28.50 9.71
N LEU A 337 -16.61 27.40 10.27
CA LEU A 337 -17.28 26.11 10.18
C LEU A 337 -17.30 25.41 11.53
N SER A 338 -18.50 24.98 11.96
CA SER A 338 -18.70 24.23 13.19
C SER A 338 -19.57 22.99 12.93
N TYR A 339 -19.30 21.93 13.64
CA TYR A 339 -20.11 20.71 13.63
C TYR A 339 -20.65 20.48 15.05
N GLY A 340 -21.91 20.84 15.28
CA GLY A 340 -22.47 20.91 16.62
C GLY A 340 -21.66 21.89 17.50
N PRO A 341 -21.23 21.48 18.69
CA PRO A 341 -20.42 22.34 19.59
C PRO A 341 -18.94 22.45 19.17
N LYS A 342 -18.48 21.61 18.22
CA LYS A 342 -17.07 21.58 17.80
C LYS A 342 -16.83 22.54 16.66
N GLU A 343 -16.10 23.62 16.92
CA GLU A 343 -15.59 24.54 15.92
C GLU A 343 -14.43 23.89 15.16
N ILE A 344 -14.54 23.83 13.81
CA ILE A 344 -13.54 23.20 12.93
C ILE A 344 -12.61 24.25 12.34
N PHE A 345 -13.18 25.32 11.78
CA PHE A 345 -12.42 26.44 11.21
C PHE A 345 -12.92 27.76 11.77
N ASN A 346 -11.98 28.68 11.97
CA ASN A 346 -12.25 30.04 12.38
C ASN A 346 -11.50 31.00 11.46
N ASN A 347 -12.25 31.81 10.70
CA ASN A 347 -11.73 32.83 9.79
C ASN A 347 -10.74 32.25 8.73
N LEU A 348 -11.07 31.09 8.15
CA LEU A 348 -10.23 30.44 7.17
C LEU A 348 -10.24 31.22 5.83
N ASN A 349 -9.04 31.53 5.33
CA ASN A 349 -8.83 32.21 4.06
C ASN A 349 -7.93 31.36 3.16
N LEU A 350 -8.40 31.04 1.94
CA LEU A 350 -7.65 30.23 0.98
C LEU A 350 -7.89 30.74 -0.46
N SER A 351 -6.82 30.84 -1.24
CA SER A 351 -6.91 31.18 -2.66
C SER A 351 -6.16 30.11 -3.47
N ILE A 352 -6.84 29.57 -4.49
CA ILE A 352 -6.30 28.59 -5.44
C ILE A 352 -6.32 29.20 -6.83
N LYS A 353 -5.18 29.15 -7.50
CA LYS A 353 -5.00 29.70 -8.86
C LYS A 353 -4.97 28.58 -9.90
N TYR A 354 -5.12 28.97 -11.15
CA TYR A 354 -5.01 28.07 -12.30
C TYR A 354 -3.66 27.33 -12.30
N GLN A 355 -3.70 26.02 -12.52
CA GLN A 355 -2.57 25.09 -12.49
C GLN A 355 -1.92 24.88 -11.12
N ASP A 356 -2.48 25.42 -10.03
CA ASP A 356 -2.05 25.04 -8.70
C ASP A 356 -2.33 23.55 -8.44
N ARG A 357 -1.39 22.85 -7.83
CA ARG A 357 -1.51 21.47 -7.35
C ARG A 357 -1.30 21.45 -5.85
N LEU A 358 -2.41 21.55 -5.12
CA LEU A 358 -2.41 21.77 -3.69
C LEU A 358 -2.76 20.49 -2.93
N CYS A 359 -1.90 20.11 -2.01
CA CYS A 359 -2.17 19.03 -1.08
C CYS A 359 -2.61 19.58 0.28
N LEU A 360 -3.75 19.10 0.81
CA LEU A 360 -4.17 19.38 2.19
C LEU A 360 -3.58 18.32 3.12
N VAL A 361 -2.77 18.73 4.08
CA VAL A 361 -2.19 17.87 5.11
C VAL A 361 -2.66 18.31 6.51
N GLY A 362 -2.65 17.40 7.46
CA GLY A 362 -3.02 17.63 8.85
C GLY A 362 -3.49 16.34 9.51
N ASP A 363 -3.62 16.35 10.83
CA ASP A 363 -4.04 15.19 11.62
C ASP A 363 -5.44 14.68 11.20
N ASN A 364 -5.75 13.45 11.57
CA ASN A 364 -7.09 12.93 11.33
C ASN A 364 -8.12 13.69 12.17
N GLY A 365 -9.27 14.00 11.54
CA GLY A 365 -10.36 14.73 12.20
C GLY A 365 -10.20 16.26 12.30
N VAL A 366 -9.17 16.87 11.67
CA VAL A 366 -9.00 18.33 11.65
C VAL A 366 -9.91 19.06 10.65
N GLY A 367 -10.69 18.32 9.82
CA GLY A 367 -11.67 18.90 8.92
C GLY A 367 -11.28 18.93 7.44
N LYS A 368 -10.25 18.16 7.00
CA LYS A 368 -9.83 18.08 5.57
C LYS A 368 -11.00 17.75 4.63
N SER A 369 -11.64 16.61 4.84
CA SER A 369 -12.78 16.16 4.02
C SER A 369 -14.02 17.04 4.23
N THR A 370 -14.16 17.69 5.40
CA THR A 370 -15.24 18.64 5.65
C THR A 370 -15.06 19.90 4.81
N LEU A 371 -13.83 20.40 4.69
CA LEU A 371 -13.51 21.54 3.81
C LEU A 371 -13.83 21.20 2.34
N ILE A 372 -13.45 20.01 1.87
CA ILE A 372 -13.79 19.55 0.52
C ILE A 372 -15.30 19.51 0.31
N LYS A 373 -16.05 18.94 1.25
CA LYS A 373 -17.52 18.88 1.17
C LYS A 373 -18.16 20.26 1.12
N GLU A 374 -17.66 21.23 1.89
CA GLU A 374 -18.16 22.60 1.85
C GLU A 374 -17.83 23.31 0.52
N ILE A 375 -16.65 23.06 -0.07
CA ILE A 375 -16.29 23.55 -1.41
C ILE A 375 -17.29 23.01 -2.46
N LEU A 376 -17.64 21.74 -2.38
CA LEU A 376 -18.55 21.09 -3.33
C LEU A 376 -20.01 21.56 -3.18
N LYS A 377 -20.45 21.84 -1.94
CA LYS A 377 -21.81 22.36 -1.68
C LYS A 377 -22.00 23.80 -2.16
N GLY A 378 -20.93 24.59 -2.15
CA GLY A 378 -21.00 26.03 -2.32
C GLY A 378 -21.53 26.75 -1.07
N ASN A 379 -20.78 27.71 -0.58
CA ASN A 379 -21.13 28.54 0.58
C ASN A 379 -20.87 30.01 0.21
N ASN A 380 -21.54 30.95 0.86
CA ASN A 380 -21.35 32.40 0.61
C ASN A 380 -19.91 32.86 0.82
N SER A 381 -19.14 32.18 1.69
CA SER A 381 -17.70 32.40 1.91
C SER A 381 -16.81 31.79 0.83
N ILE A 382 -17.37 30.99 -0.08
CA ILE A 382 -16.62 30.20 -1.08
C ILE A 382 -17.05 30.69 -2.47
N LYS A 383 -16.10 31.24 -3.22
CA LYS A 383 -16.33 31.73 -4.59
C LYS A 383 -15.54 30.89 -5.58
N LEU A 384 -16.22 30.25 -6.52
CA LEU A 384 -15.61 29.59 -7.68
C LEU A 384 -15.33 30.65 -8.77
N GLY A 385 -14.21 30.48 -9.45
CA GLY A 385 -13.84 31.30 -10.59
C GLY A 385 -14.74 31.06 -11.81
N SER A 386 -14.50 31.80 -12.88
CA SER A 386 -15.24 31.64 -14.12
C SER A 386 -14.89 30.34 -14.84
N ASN A 387 -15.90 29.72 -15.45
CA ASN A 387 -15.79 28.52 -16.28
C ASN A 387 -15.14 27.31 -15.54
N ILE A 388 -15.44 27.13 -14.24
CA ILE A 388 -14.95 26.02 -13.46
C ILE A 388 -15.88 24.82 -13.62
N LYS A 389 -15.28 23.66 -13.98
CA LYS A 389 -15.92 22.35 -13.99
C LYS A 389 -15.17 21.44 -13.03
N ILE A 390 -15.83 21.08 -11.92
CA ILE A 390 -15.24 20.28 -10.85
C ILE A 390 -15.44 18.80 -11.12
N GLY A 391 -14.34 18.03 -11.14
CA GLY A 391 -14.32 16.57 -11.05
C GLY A 391 -13.95 16.14 -9.63
N TYR A 392 -14.73 15.23 -9.03
CA TYR A 392 -14.53 14.81 -7.64
C TYR A 392 -14.33 13.30 -7.52
N ILE A 393 -13.28 12.90 -6.79
CA ILE A 393 -13.07 11.54 -6.31
C ILE A 393 -13.21 11.55 -4.79
N PRO A 394 -14.30 10.96 -4.24
CA PRO A 394 -14.48 10.83 -2.79
C PRO A 394 -13.58 9.73 -2.22
N GLN A 395 -13.40 9.75 -0.90
CA GLN A 395 -12.66 8.73 -0.15
C GLN A 395 -13.28 7.33 -0.33
N GLU A 396 -14.61 7.24 -0.26
CA GLU A 396 -15.37 6.03 -0.58
C GLU A 396 -16.06 6.23 -1.92
N ILE A 397 -15.74 5.37 -2.88
CA ILE A 397 -16.29 5.47 -4.23
C ILE A 397 -17.62 4.74 -4.29
N GLU A 398 -18.68 5.53 -4.44
CA GLU A 398 -20.03 5.05 -4.68
C GLU A 398 -20.42 5.29 -6.14
N PHE A 399 -21.20 4.36 -6.66
CA PHE A 399 -21.84 4.44 -7.97
C PHE A 399 -23.35 4.41 -7.75
N GLU A 400 -24.09 5.13 -8.59
CA GLU A 400 -25.56 5.25 -8.48
C GLU A 400 -26.26 3.88 -8.59
N ASP A 401 -25.77 3.02 -9.48
CA ASP A 401 -26.29 1.67 -9.65
C ASP A 401 -25.14 0.64 -9.64
N ILE A 402 -25.03 -0.08 -8.55
CA ILE A 402 -24.00 -1.11 -8.34
C ILE A 402 -24.26 -2.41 -9.13
N ASN A 403 -25.45 -2.56 -9.75
CA ASN A 403 -25.79 -3.73 -10.54
C ASN A 403 -25.38 -3.61 -12.02
N LEU A 404 -25.06 -2.40 -12.46
CA LEU A 404 -24.51 -2.17 -13.81
C LEU A 404 -23.15 -2.85 -13.94
N SER A 405 -22.83 -3.24 -15.16
CA SER A 405 -21.48 -3.67 -15.54
C SER A 405 -20.54 -2.47 -15.70
N VAL A 406 -19.24 -2.73 -15.69
CA VAL A 406 -18.21 -1.71 -16.01
C VAL A 406 -18.49 -1.05 -17.35
N LEU A 407 -18.87 -1.84 -18.38
CA LEU A 407 -19.16 -1.35 -19.70
C LEU A 407 -20.39 -0.42 -19.73
N GLU A 408 -21.46 -0.80 -19.03
CA GLU A 408 -22.70 0.00 -18.95
C GLU A 408 -22.47 1.32 -18.22
N GLU A 409 -21.75 1.31 -17.10
CA GLU A 409 -21.41 2.53 -16.38
C GLU A 409 -20.51 3.45 -17.22
N ALA A 410 -19.46 2.90 -17.82
CA ALA A 410 -18.55 3.65 -18.66
C ALA A 410 -19.27 4.27 -19.88
N ARG A 411 -20.30 3.60 -20.41
CA ARG A 411 -21.10 4.08 -21.53
C ARG A 411 -21.85 5.37 -21.25
N LYS A 412 -22.21 5.66 -20.01
CA LYS A 412 -22.87 6.92 -19.62
C LYS A 412 -22.01 8.15 -19.93
N TYR A 413 -20.69 7.98 -19.91
CA TYR A 413 -19.73 9.08 -20.04
C TYR A 413 -19.00 9.10 -21.39
N PHE A 414 -18.98 7.97 -22.11
CA PHE A 414 -18.23 7.85 -23.36
C PHE A 414 -19.13 8.05 -24.58
N ILE A 415 -18.75 8.97 -25.44
CA ILE A 415 -19.44 9.23 -26.74
C ILE A 415 -18.64 8.56 -27.85
N GLY A 416 -19.21 7.54 -28.50
CA GLY A 416 -18.57 6.85 -29.61
C GLY A 416 -19.00 5.39 -29.74
N PRO A 417 -18.53 4.66 -30.76
CA PRO A 417 -18.80 3.23 -30.96
C PRO A 417 -18.24 2.38 -29.79
N GLU A 418 -18.92 1.27 -29.50
CA GLU A 418 -18.55 0.38 -28.39
C GLU A 418 -17.11 -0.16 -28.51
N GLN A 419 -16.65 -0.40 -29.72
CA GLN A 419 -15.29 -0.89 -29.98
C GLN A 419 -14.22 0.07 -29.42
N TYR A 420 -14.43 1.38 -29.57
CA TYR A 420 -13.53 2.39 -29.01
C TYR A 420 -13.64 2.48 -27.48
N LEU A 421 -14.86 2.32 -26.93
CA LEU A 421 -15.06 2.24 -25.49
C LEU A 421 -14.31 1.06 -24.87
N ARG A 422 -14.41 -0.14 -25.49
CA ARG A 422 -13.65 -1.33 -25.07
C ARG A 422 -12.14 -1.09 -25.13
N SER A 423 -11.66 -0.46 -26.21
CA SER A 423 -10.25 -0.09 -26.34
C SER A 423 -9.80 0.95 -25.30
N ALA A 424 -10.67 1.88 -24.97
CA ALA A 424 -10.42 2.86 -23.91
C ALA A 424 -10.38 2.18 -22.53
N LEU A 425 -11.35 1.34 -22.19
CA LEU A 425 -11.41 0.58 -20.93
C LEU A 425 -10.21 -0.36 -20.76
N PHE A 426 -9.68 -0.91 -21.85
CA PHE A 426 -8.47 -1.73 -21.84
C PHE A 426 -7.26 -0.97 -21.26
N LYS A 427 -7.16 0.35 -21.52
CA LYS A 427 -6.12 1.21 -20.92
C LYS A 427 -6.24 1.33 -19.41
N TYR A 428 -7.40 1.05 -18.83
CA TYR A 428 -7.67 1.06 -17.38
C TYR A 428 -7.68 -0.35 -16.78
N LEU A 429 -7.05 -1.31 -17.47
CA LEU A 429 -6.95 -2.71 -17.07
C LEU A 429 -8.30 -3.46 -17.00
N PHE A 430 -9.32 -2.97 -17.70
CA PHE A 430 -10.57 -3.71 -17.93
C PHE A 430 -10.50 -4.40 -19.29
N ALA A 431 -10.21 -5.71 -19.29
CA ALA A 431 -10.04 -6.52 -20.50
C ALA A 431 -10.90 -7.78 -20.42
N GLY A 432 -11.27 -8.31 -21.60
CA GLY A 432 -12.00 -9.58 -21.72
C GLY A 432 -13.34 -9.56 -20.96
N GLU A 433 -13.55 -10.54 -20.09
CA GLU A 433 -14.78 -10.68 -19.29
C GLU A 433 -14.90 -9.63 -18.18
N ASN A 434 -13.81 -9.01 -17.76
CA ASN A 434 -13.82 -8.01 -16.68
C ASN A 434 -14.66 -6.77 -17.01
N ILE A 435 -14.88 -6.45 -18.29
CA ILE A 435 -15.77 -5.34 -18.70
C ILE A 435 -17.24 -5.61 -18.41
N HIS A 436 -17.64 -6.88 -18.32
CA HIS A 436 -19.01 -7.31 -18.00
C HIS A 436 -19.22 -7.57 -16.50
N LYS A 437 -18.16 -7.47 -15.69
CA LYS A 437 -18.22 -7.60 -14.24
C LYS A 437 -19.09 -6.48 -13.65
N LYS A 438 -20.05 -6.84 -12.78
CA LYS A 438 -20.89 -5.85 -12.12
C LYS A 438 -20.11 -5.06 -11.09
N ILE A 439 -20.42 -3.78 -10.93
CA ILE A 439 -19.74 -2.83 -10.03
C ILE A 439 -19.68 -3.32 -8.59
N LYS A 440 -20.72 -4.00 -8.11
CA LYS A 440 -20.77 -4.58 -6.75
C LYS A 440 -19.67 -5.63 -6.48
N TYR A 441 -19.13 -6.25 -7.52
CA TYR A 441 -18.06 -7.25 -7.40
C TYR A 441 -16.66 -6.68 -7.68
N LEU A 442 -16.56 -5.37 -7.95
CA LEU A 442 -15.29 -4.70 -8.16
C LEU A 442 -14.54 -4.52 -6.82
N SER A 443 -13.24 -4.77 -6.85
CA SER A 443 -12.34 -4.37 -5.76
C SER A 443 -12.26 -2.84 -5.62
N GLY A 444 -11.77 -2.34 -4.48
CA GLY A 444 -11.56 -0.91 -4.28
C GLY A 444 -10.73 -0.27 -5.40
N GLY A 445 -9.60 -0.87 -5.79
CA GLY A 445 -8.77 -0.40 -6.89
C GLY A 445 -9.47 -0.41 -8.25
N GLU A 446 -10.28 -1.44 -8.55
CA GLU A 446 -11.08 -1.48 -9.78
C GLU A 446 -12.13 -0.36 -9.81
N LYS A 447 -12.78 -0.07 -8.67
CA LYS A 447 -13.72 1.07 -8.55
C LYS A 447 -13.03 2.41 -8.80
N VAL A 448 -11.83 2.60 -8.25
CA VAL A 448 -11.00 3.80 -8.49
C VAL A 448 -10.69 3.94 -9.98
N ARG A 449 -10.22 2.89 -10.64
CA ARG A 449 -9.91 2.90 -12.08
C ARG A 449 -11.13 3.26 -12.94
N LEU A 450 -12.30 2.68 -12.62
CA LEU A 450 -13.54 3.00 -13.34
C LEU A 450 -13.94 4.47 -13.10
N LYS A 451 -13.83 4.97 -11.88
CA LYS A 451 -14.15 6.38 -11.55
C LYS A 451 -13.22 7.35 -12.26
N ILE A 452 -11.92 7.05 -12.31
CA ILE A 452 -10.94 7.84 -13.07
C ILE A 452 -11.32 7.85 -14.56
N PHE A 453 -11.66 6.70 -15.12
CA PHE A 453 -12.14 6.61 -16.51
C PHE A 453 -13.32 7.55 -16.73
N CYS A 454 -14.36 7.47 -15.90
CA CYS A 454 -15.55 8.32 -16.02
C CYS A 454 -15.21 9.81 -15.90
N LEU A 455 -14.28 10.18 -15.02
CA LEU A 455 -13.84 11.57 -14.86
C LEU A 455 -13.10 12.09 -16.10
N ILE A 456 -12.24 11.28 -16.69
CA ILE A 456 -11.45 11.70 -17.86
C ILE A 456 -12.33 11.94 -19.09
N GLN A 457 -13.41 11.17 -19.24
CA GLN A 457 -14.36 11.40 -20.35
C GLN A 457 -15.14 12.71 -20.23
N ASN A 458 -15.23 13.28 -19.02
CA ASN A 458 -15.85 14.55 -18.78
C ASN A 458 -14.76 15.62 -18.65
N SER A 459 -14.61 16.47 -19.62
CA SER A 459 -13.59 17.52 -19.69
C SER A 459 -13.64 18.48 -18.46
N TYR A 460 -13.13 18.04 -17.30
CA TYR A 460 -12.98 18.84 -16.08
C TYR A 460 -11.72 19.70 -16.13
N ASN A 461 -11.72 20.83 -15.43
CA ASN A 461 -10.55 21.72 -15.31
C ASN A 461 -10.11 21.97 -13.86
N PHE A 462 -10.90 21.50 -12.88
CA PHE A 462 -10.56 21.51 -11.47
C PHE A 462 -10.87 20.13 -10.86
N LEU A 463 -9.84 19.41 -10.43
CA LEU A 463 -9.97 18.10 -9.79
C LEU A 463 -9.86 18.25 -8.27
N ILE A 464 -10.78 17.62 -7.55
CA ILE A 464 -10.77 17.49 -6.10
C ILE A 464 -10.70 16.01 -5.78
N LEU A 465 -9.67 15.59 -5.02
CA LEU A 465 -9.41 14.19 -4.70
C LEU A 465 -9.30 14.04 -3.18
N ASP A 466 -10.12 13.17 -2.59
CA ASP A 466 -10.11 12.90 -1.15
C ASP A 466 -9.55 11.49 -0.90
N GLU A 467 -8.29 11.39 -0.45
CA GLU A 467 -7.54 10.15 -0.21
C GLU A 467 -7.59 9.14 -1.38
N PRO A 468 -7.26 9.53 -2.61
CA PRO A 468 -7.44 8.68 -3.80
C PRO A 468 -6.49 7.49 -3.84
N THR A 469 -5.48 7.46 -2.98
CA THR A 469 -4.45 6.41 -2.90
C THR A 469 -4.79 5.30 -1.90
N ASN A 470 -5.88 5.44 -1.13
CA ASN A 470 -6.27 4.45 -0.13
C ASN A 470 -6.83 3.18 -0.79
N HIS A 471 -6.45 2.02 -0.25
CA HIS A 471 -6.93 0.69 -0.67
C HIS A 471 -6.71 0.34 -2.15
N ILE A 472 -5.82 1.05 -2.85
CA ILE A 472 -5.45 0.74 -4.22
C ILE A 472 -4.07 0.09 -4.28
N ASP A 473 -3.91 -0.84 -5.24
CA ASP A 473 -2.63 -1.48 -5.51
C ASP A 473 -1.62 -0.52 -6.15
N ILE A 474 -0.36 -0.93 -6.13
CA ILE A 474 0.75 -0.11 -6.64
C ILE A 474 0.56 0.23 -8.12
N ASP A 475 0.09 -0.72 -8.95
CA ASP A 475 -0.09 -0.49 -10.39
C ASP A 475 -1.19 0.56 -10.67
N THR A 476 -2.31 0.48 -9.94
CA THR A 476 -3.39 1.49 -10.02
C THR A 476 -2.92 2.87 -9.53
N ARG A 477 -2.07 2.89 -8.49
CA ARG A 477 -1.50 4.13 -7.96
C ARG A 477 -0.56 4.79 -8.97
N GLU A 478 0.33 4.03 -9.60
CA GLU A 478 1.22 4.52 -10.66
C GLU A 478 0.43 5.10 -11.83
N MET A 479 -0.63 4.41 -12.24
CA MET A 479 -1.54 4.89 -13.28
C MET A 479 -2.18 6.24 -12.91
N LEU A 480 -2.68 6.38 -11.67
CA LEU A 480 -3.27 7.62 -11.17
C LEU A 480 -2.23 8.75 -11.16
N GLU A 481 -1.03 8.48 -10.67
CA GLU A 481 0.08 9.44 -10.62
C GLU A 481 0.45 9.97 -12.01
N GLU A 482 0.61 9.08 -12.99
CA GLU A 482 0.93 9.46 -14.36
C GLU A 482 -0.20 10.28 -15.00
N SER A 483 -1.45 9.84 -14.81
CA SER A 483 -2.62 10.56 -15.30
C SER A 483 -2.70 11.98 -14.73
N LEU A 484 -2.50 12.13 -13.42
CA LEU A 484 -2.55 13.45 -12.76
C LEU A 484 -1.34 14.32 -13.12
N LYS A 485 -0.19 13.74 -13.41
CA LYS A 485 0.99 14.49 -13.86
C LYS A 485 0.75 15.17 -15.21
N GLU A 486 0.07 14.50 -16.12
CA GLU A 486 -0.27 15.03 -17.44
C GLU A 486 -1.44 15.99 -17.43
N PHE A 487 -2.26 15.97 -16.37
CA PHE A 487 -3.41 16.89 -16.25
C PHE A 487 -2.95 18.34 -16.18
N THR A 488 -3.46 19.19 -17.07
CA THR A 488 -3.08 20.60 -17.19
C THR A 488 -3.95 21.56 -16.39
N GLY A 489 -5.02 21.06 -15.75
CA GLY A 489 -5.91 21.84 -14.87
C GLY A 489 -5.35 22.01 -13.45
N THR A 490 -6.22 22.48 -12.57
CA THR A 490 -5.94 22.68 -11.14
C THR A 490 -6.31 21.45 -10.34
N ILE A 491 -5.51 21.11 -9.33
CA ILE A 491 -5.75 19.94 -8.47
C ILE A 491 -5.73 20.38 -7.00
N LEU A 492 -6.78 20.03 -6.26
CA LEU A 492 -6.83 20.07 -4.81
C LEU A 492 -6.99 18.65 -4.30
N PHE A 493 -6.09 18.16 -3.45
CA PHE A 493 -6.18 16.79 -2.97
C PHE A 493 -5.79 16.65 -1.51
N VAL A 494 -6.35 15.62 -0.88
CA VAL A 494 -5.95 15.10 0.43
C VAL A 494 -5.25 13.79 0.18
N SER A 495 -4.08 13.60 0.75
CA SER A 495 -3.40 12.30 0.77
C SER A 495 -2.45 12.20 1.95
N HIS A 496 -2.29 10.98 2.45
CA HIS A 496 -1.26 10.62 3.41
C HIS A 496 -0.08 9.91 2.74
N ASP A 497 -0.17 9.61 1.44
CA ASP A 497 0.90 9.02 0.65
C ASP A 497 1.96 10.07 0.30
N ARG A 498 3.08 10.05 1.01
CA ARG A 498 4.18 11.01 0.86
C ARG A 498 4.83 10.97 -0.53
N TYR A 499 4.90 9.79 -1.15
CA TYR A 499 5.43 9.63 -2.51
C TYR A 499 4.50 10.28 -3.54
N PHE A 500 3.19 10.05 -3.39
CA PHE A 500 2.17 10.69 -4.21
C PHE A 500 2.19 12.21 -4.07
N ILE A 501 2.29 12.71 -2.83
CA ILE A 501 2.39 14.16 -2.55
C ILE A 501 3.63 14.74 -3.23
N ASN A 502 4.80 14.11 -3.08
CA ASN A 502 6.05 14.57 -3.69
C ASN A 502 5.96 14.66 -5.22
N LYS A 503 5.25 13.71 -5.85
CA LYS A 503 5.16 13.61 -7.31
C LYS A 503 4.17 14.60 -7.91
N ILE A 504 3.12 14.96 -7.18
CA ILE A 504 1.98 15.75 -7.70
C ILE A 504 1.94 17.16 -7.14
N ALA A 505 2.20 17.38 -5.85
CA ALA A 505 2.04 18.69 -5.22
C ALA A 505 3.06 19.72 -5.67
N THR A 506 2.60 20.95 -5.94
CA THR A 506 3.43 22.15 -6.09
C THR A 506 3.40 23.02 -4.84
N SER A 507 2.41 22.83 -3.99
CA SER A 507 2.28 23.49 -2.68
C SER A 507 1.52 22.61 -1.71
N ILE A 508 1.84 22.76 -0.42
CA ILE A 508 1.17 22.05 0.67
C ILE A 508 0.45 23.06 1.56
N ILE A 509 -0.75 22.71 1.96
CA ILE A 509 -1.55 23.46 2.92
C ILE A 509 -1.68 22.60 4.17
N GLU A 510 -1.03 23.03 5.25
CA GLU A 510 -1.15 22.40 6.55
C GLU A 510 -2.35 22.98 7.30
N ILE A 511 -3.23 22.09 7.77
CA ILE A 511 -4.33 22.44 8.67
C ILE A 511 -3.93 22.06 10.08
N LYS A 512 -3.73 23.08 10.94
CA LYS A 512 -3.33 22.90 12.34
C LYS A 512 -3.97 23.96 13.21
N ASN A 513 -4.49 23.56 14.37
CA ASN A 513 -5.12 24.49 15.33
C ASN A 513 -6.19 25.40 14.68
N LYS A 514 -7.08 24.84 13.84
CA LYS A 514 -8.17 25.53 13.13
C LYS A 514 -7.71 26.56 12.09
N ASN A 515 -6.42 26.71 11.86
CA ASN A 515 -5.78 27.60 10.90
C ASN A 515 -5.12 26.83 9.76
N ILE A 516 -4.85 27.54 8.67
CA ILE A 516 -4.10 27.00 7.54
C ILE A 516 -2.78 27.74 7.34
N THR A 517 -1.77 26.99 6.96
CA THR A 517 -0.46 27.53 6.56
C THR A 517 -0.09 26.96 5.20
N LYS A 518 0.22 27.80 4.22
CA LYS A 518 0.63 27.40 2.87
C LYS A 518 2.15 27.33 2.78
N TYR A 519 2.67 26.18 2.36
CA TYR A 519 4.08 25.94 2.06
C TYR A 519 4.24 25.72 0.56
N ILE A 520 5.14 26.47 -0.07
CA ILE A 520 5.49 26.30 -1.48
C ILE A 520 6.53 25.18 -1.57
N GLY A 521 6.32 24.25 -2.50
CA GLY A 521 7.16 23.08 -2.74
C GLY A 521 6.41 21.76 -2.51
N ASN A 522 7.15 20.66 -2.63
CA ASN A 522 6.65 19.31 -2.44
C ASN A 522 6.70 18.87 -0.95
N TYR A 523 6.49 17.59 -0.68
CA TYR A 523 6.50 17.07 0.69
C TYR A 523 7.88 17.17 1.37
N ASP A 524 8.96 16.96 0.63
CA ASP A 524 10.32 17.03 1.19
C ASP A 524 10.66 18.47 1.57
N ASP A 525 10.32 19.46 0.72
CA ASP A 525 10.46 20.89 1.01
C ASP A 525 9.66 21.31 2.25
N TYR A 526 8.44 20.80 2.38
CA TYR A 526 7.57 21.02 3.54
C TYR A 526 8.21 20.47 4.82
N ARG A 527 8.70 19.24 4.78
CA ARG A 527 9.35 18.58 5.91
C ARG A 527 10.61 19.32 6.38
N GLU A 528 11.43 19.79 5.44
CA GLU A 528 12.62 20.56 5.78
C GLU A 528 12.26 21.88 6.49
N LYS A 529 11.19 22.54 6.07
CA LYS A 529 10.72 23.79 6.68
C LYS A 529 10.20 23.58 8.10
N ILE A 530 9.42 22.49 8.33
CA ILE A 530 8.92 22.17 9.68
C ILE A 530 10.05 21.78 10.61
N ASN A 531 11.03 21.01 10.16
CA ASN A 531 12.17 20.60 11.02
C ASN A 531 13.10 21.76 11.38
N LYS A 532 13.01 22.92 10.70
CA LYS A 532 13.78 24.14 10.98
C LYS A 532 13.04 25.11 11.93
N ILE A 533 11.75 24.90 12.18
CA ILE A 533 10.93 25.63 13.14
C ILE A 533 10.91 24.87 14.47
#